data_579b9b1aa919a1e8b6a4ef330f832ae2
#
_entry.id   579b9b1aa919a1e8b6a4ef330f832ae2
#
_cell.length_a   1.000
_cell.length_b   1.000
_cell.length_c   1.000
_cell.angle_alpha   90.00
_cell.angle_beta   90.00
_cell.angle_gamma   90.00
#
_symmetry.space_group_name_H-M   'P 1'
#
loop_
_entity.id
_entity.type
_entity.pdbx_description
1 polymer ?
#
loop_
_entity_poly.entity_id
_entity_poly.type
_entity_poly.pdbx_seq_one_letter_code
_entity_poly.pdbx_strand_id
1 'polypeptide(L)'
;MMVLVALIAGASSSAFAQADLAKSKNCMACHAVGSKLVGPAYKDVAAKYAGQKDAEAKLVAKVIKGGAGVWGPVPMPANPQVSEAEAQSLVRWVLAQK
;
A
#
# COMPACT_ATOMS: atom_id res chain seq x y z
N MET A 1 -34.32 -0.13 32.95
CA MET A 1 -32.89 -0.43 32.87
C MET A 1 -32.50 -0.50 31.39
N MET A 2 -31.76 0.48 30.91
CA MET A 2 -31.33 0.53 29.49
C MET A 2 -29.96 -0.11 29.37
N VAL A 3 -29.86 -1.12 28.52
CA VAL A 3 -28.58 -1.66 28.13
C VAL A 3 -28.11 -0.88 26.92
N LEU A 4 -27.06 -0.12 27.10
CA LEU A 4 -26.44 0.60 26.00
C LEU A 4 -25.52 -0.38 25.26
N VAL A 5 -25.95 -0.84 24.11
CA VAL A 5 -25.08 -1.60 23.23
C VAL A 5 -24.27 -0.59 22.42
N ALA A 6 -23.03 -0.43 22.77
CA ALA A 6 -22.11 0.35 21.96
C ALA A 6 -21.81 -0.45 20.69
N LEU A 7 -22.39 -0.06 19.60
CA LEU A 7 -22.02 -0.55 18.28
C LEU A 7 -20.68 0.08 17.90
N ILE A 8 -19.62 -0.69 18.08
CA ILE A 8 -18.34 -0.32 17.51
C ILE A 8 -18.42 -0.70 16.04
N ALA A 9 -18.59 0.30 15.18
CA ALA A 9 -18.41 0.11 13.76
C ALA A 9 -16.96 -0.27 13.55
N GLY A 10 -16.69 -1.54 13.29
CA GLY A 10 -15.36 -2.00 12.94
C GLY A 10 -14.86 -1.32 11.68
N ALA A 11 -13.58 -1.03 11.62
CA ALA A 11 -12.90 -0.44 10.47
C ALA A 11 -12.77 -1.41 9.28
N SER A 12 -13.74 -2.29 9.07
CA SER A 12 -13.71 -3.36 8.06
C SER A 12 -13.74 -2.85 6.62
N SER A 13 -14.08 -1.58 6.38
CA SER A 13 -14.10 -0.97 5.05
C SER A 13 -12.72 -0.48 4.58
N SER A 14 -11.70 -0.53 5.43
CA SER A 14 -10.40 0.07 5.12
C SER A 14 -9.69 -0.58 3.93
N ALA A 15 -9.81 -1.91 3.76
CA ALA A 15 -9.19 -2.61 2.63
C ALA A 15 -9.72 -2.13 1.27
N PHE A 16 -11.04 -1.92 1.16
CA PHE A 16 -11.64 -1.37 -0.06
C PHE A 16 -11.28 0.09 -0.28
N ALA A 17 -11.21 0.87 0.81
CA ALA A 17 -10.82 2.27 0.72
C ALA A 17 -9.39 2.43 0.21
N GLN A 18 -8.43 1.60 0.65
CA GLN A 18 -7.07 1.62 0.15
C GLN A 18 -6.95 1.11 -1.27
N ALA A 19 -7.72 0.10 -1.66
CA ALA A 19 -7.77 -0.37 -3.05
C ALA A 19 -8.26 0.75 -3.98
N ASP A 20 -9.30 1.46 -3.59
CA ASP A 20 -9.80 2.62 -4.34
C ASP A 20 -8.79 3.77 -4.36
N LEU A 21 -8.11 4.02 -3.25
CA LEU A 21 -7.05 5.02 -3.18
C LEU A 21 -5.90 4.68 -4.15
N ALA A 22 -5.48 3.42 -4.18
CA ALA A 22 -4.45 2.96 -5.11
C ALA A 22 -4.84 3.23 -6.57
N LYS A 23 -6.10 2.97 -6.93
CA LYS A 23 -6.62 3.28 -8.28
C LYS A 23 -6.62 4.78 -8.55
N SER A 24 -7.12 5.58 -7.63
CA SER A 24 -7.22 7.03 -7.81
C SER A 24 -5.86 7.72 -7.89
N LYS A 25 -4.85 7.15 -7.28
CA LYS A 25 -3.47 7.67 -7.32
C LYS A 25 -2.62 7.03 -8.43
N ASN A 26 -3.22 6.29 -9.34
CA ASN A 26 -2.59 5.66 -10.50
C ASN A 26 -1.59 4.53 -10.17
N CYS A 27 -1.60 3.99 -8.98
CA CYS A 27 -0.71 2.88 -8.61
C CYS A 27 -0.97 1.65 -9.48
N MET A 28 -2.24 1.40 -9.82
CA MET A 28 -2.65 0.22 -10.58
C MET A 28 -2.33 0.30 -12.07
N ALA A 29 -1.79 1.42 -12.55
CA ALA A 29 -1.23 1.50 -13.90
C ALA A 29 0.04 0.64 -14.05
N CYS A 30 0.80 0.47 -12.96
CA CYS A 30 2.07 -0.26 -12.95
C CYS A 30 2.07 -1.48 -12.03
N HIS A 31 1.13 -1.56 -11.11
CA HIS A 31 1.05 -2.65 -10.13
C HIS A 31 -0.27 -3.40 -10.23
N ALA A 32 -0.24 -4.68 -9.88
CA ALA A 32 -1.41 -5.48 -9.59
C ALA A 32 -1.18 -6.21 -8.26
N VAL A 33 -2.26 -6.70 -7.66
CA VAL A 33 -2.14 -7.40 -6.37
C VAL A 33 -1.41 -8.74 -6.55
N GLY A 34 -1.79 -9.51 -7.55
CA GLY A 34 -1.34 -10.89 -7.70
C GLY A 34 -0.40 -11.17 -8.87
N SER A 35 -0.08 -10.19 -9.70
CA SER A 35 0.77 -10.39 -10.87
C SER A 35 1.69 -9.21 -11.11
N LYS A 36 2.87 -9.52 -11.65
CA LYS A 36 3.82 -8.50 -12.08
C LYS A 36 3.32 -7.81 -13.34
N LEU A 37 3.35 -6.50 -13.33
CA LEU A 37 3.17 -5.66 -14.52
C LEU A 37 4.48 -4.90 -14.79
N VAL A 38 4.44 -3.58 -14.87
CA VAL A 38 5.65 -2.77 -14.91
C VAL A 38 6.39 -2.85 -13.57
N GLY A 39 5.65 -2.73 -12.46
CA GLY A 39 6.16 -2.93 -11.11
C GLY A 39 5.83 -4.31 -10.54
N PRO A 40 6.40 -4.66 -9.39
CA PRO A 40 6.15 -5.95 -8.76
C PRO A 40 4.70 -6.10 -8.30
N ALA A 41 4.24 -7.35 -8.24
CA ALA A 41 2.96 -7.67 -7.61
C ALA A 41 2.99 -7.27 -6.13
N TYR A 42 1.89 -6.75 -5.62
CA TYR A 42 1.83 -6.36 -4.21
C TYR A 42 2.00 -7.55 -3.26
N LYS A 43 1.55 -8.74 -3.65
CA LYS A 43 1.82 -9.97 -2.89
C LYS A 43 3.32 -10.27 -2.75
N ASP A 44 4.09 -10.00 -3.80
CA ASP A 44 5.54 -10.20 -3.78
C ASP A 44 6.23 -9.14 -2.92
N VAL A 45 5.74 -7.91 -2.95
CA VAL A 45 6.23 -6.85 -2.06
C VAL A 45 5.97 -7.24 -0.60
N ALA A 46 4.77 -7.67 -0.27
CA ALA A 46 4.43 -8.12 1.08
C ALA A 46 5.32 -9.27 1.54
N ALA A 47 5.57 -10.24 0.67
CA ALA A 47 6.43 -11.39 0.98
C ALA A 47 7.88 -10.97 1.22
N LYS A 48 8.42 -10.08 0.37
CA LYS A 48 9.79 -9.59 0.49
C LYS A 48 10.04 -8.86 1.80
N TYR A 49 9.10 -8.07 2.24
CA TYR A 49 9.23 -7.22 3.43
C TYR A 49 8.62 -7.81 4.70
N ALA A 50 8.12 -9.05 4.64
CA ALA A 50 7.54 -9.71 5.80
C ALA A 50 8.54 -9.77 6.97
N GLY A 51 8.09 -9.36 8.16
CA GLY A 51 8.92 -9.36 9.36
C GLY A 51 9.93 -8.24 9.49
N GLN A 52 10.05 -7.35 8.49
CA GLN A 52 10.94 -6.19 8.57
C GLN A 52 10.23 -5.03 9.26
N LYS A 53 10.78 -4.59 10.41
CA LYS A 53 10.16 -3.52 11.22
C LYS A 53 10.17 -2.15 10.53
N ASP A 54 11.13 -1.90 9.68
CA ASP A 54 11.30 -0.63 8.97
C ASP A 54 10.67 -0.61 7.58
N ALA A 55 9.98 -1.67 7.20
CA ALA A 55 9.39 -1.82 5.87
C ALA A 55 8.40 -0.68 5.55
N GLU A 56 7.52 -0.35 6.49
CA GLU A 56 6.54 0.71 6.27
C GLU A 56 7.21 2.05 5.93
N ALA A 57 8.18 2.47 6.72
CA ALA A 57 8.88 3.74 6.50
C ALA A 57 9.65 3.74 5.17
N LYS A 58 10.33 2.65 4.85
CA LYS A 58 11.05 2.50 3.57
C LYS A 58 10.12 2.59 2.38
N LEU A 59 8.99 1.91 2.44
CA LEU A 59 8.04 1.87 1.32
C LEU A 59 7.26 3.17 1.19
N VAL A 60 6.96 3.84 2.29
CA VAL A 60 6.38 5.20 2.25
C VAL A 60 7.32 6.16 1.51
N ALA A 61 8.60 6.14 1.84
CA ALA A 61 9.60 6.95 1.14
C ALA A 61 9.68 6.58 -0.35
N LYS A 62 9.59 5.29 -0.68
CA LYS A 62 9.60 4.79 -2.05
C LYS A 62 8.39 5.30 -2.85
N VAL A 63 7.20 5.30 -2.26
CA VAL A 63 5.99 5.81 -2.90
C VAL A 63 6.12 7.30 -3.20
N ILE A 64 6.57 8.08 -2.24
CA ILE A 64 6.63 9.55 -2.34
C ILE A 64 7.77 9.99 -3.26
N LYS A 65 8.95 9.42 -3.09
CA LYS A 65 10.18 9.85 -3.78
C LYS A 65 10.52 9.04 -5.02
N GLY A 66 9.92 7.84 -5.17
CA GLY A 66 10.28 6.92 -6.24
C GLY A 66 11.62 6.23 -6.00
N GLY A 67 12.09 5.50 -6.97
CA GLY A 67 13.37 4.83 -6.94
C GLY A 67 13.43 3.62 -7.85
N ALA A 68 14.60 2.97 -7.89
CA ALA A 68 14.85 1.79 -8.71
C ALA A 68 15.87 0.88 -8.04
N GLY A 69 16.05 -0.31 -8.58
CA GLY A 69 17.12 -1.23 -8.21
C GLY A 69 16.70 -2.39 -7.32
N VAL A 70 15.72 -2.22 -6.45
CA VAL A 70 15.24 -3.31 -5.57
C VAL A 70 14.54 -4.40 -6.37
N TRP A 71 13.76 -4.01 -7.39
CA TRP A 71 13.01 -4.92 -8.25
C TRP A 71 13.50 -4.90 -9.71
N GLY A 72 14.70 -4.44 -9.93
CA GLY A 72 15.29 -4.33 -11.24
C GLY A 72 15.51 -2.87 -11.69
N PRO A 73 15.86 -2.67 -12.98
CA PRO A 73 16.29 -1.35 -13.46
C PRO A 73 15.15 -0.37 -13.77
N VAL A 74 13.92 -0.87 -13.89
CA VAL A 74 12.77 0.00 -14.21
C VAL A 74 12.45 0.87 -13.00
N PRO A 75 12.50 2.21 -13.13
CA PRO A 75 12.24 3.08 -12.00
C PRO A 75 10.76 3.19 -11.69
N MET A 76 10.44 3.26 -10.40
CA MET A 76 9.15 3.73 -9.92
C MET A 76 9.19 5.25 -9.85
N PRO A 77 8.31 5.96 -10.56
CA PRO A 77 8.31 7.42 -10.47
C PRO A 77 7.86 7.91 -9.09
N ALA A 78 8.30 9.10 -8.72
CA ALA A 78 7.81 9.78 -7.52
C ALA A 78 6.31 10.07 -7.67
N ASN A 79 5.59 10.08 -6.56
CA ASN A 79 4.15 10.34 -6.51
C ASN A 79 3.87 11.60 -5.67
N PRO A 80 4.10 12.81 -6.20
CA PRO A 80 3.89 14.04 -5.44
C PRO A 80 2.41 14.30 -5.11
N GLN A 81 1.50 13.61 -5.81
CA GLN A 81 0.06 13.70 -5.57
C GLN A 81 -0.39 12.87 -4.35
N VAL A 82 0.50 12.08 -3.75
CA VAL A 82 0.21 11.23 -2.60
C VAL A 82 0.76 11.90 -1.35
N SER A 83 -0.11 12.14 -0.37
CA SER A 83 0.33 12.65 0.94
C SER A 83 1.03 11.56 1.74
N GLU A 84 1.78 11.95 2.77
CA GLU A 84 2.43 10.98 3.65
C GLU A 84 1.42 10.06 4.34
N ALA A 85 0.29 10.60 4.81
CA ALA A 85 -0.76 9.81 5.42
C ALA A 85 -1.38 8.82 4.43
N GLU A 86 -1.61 9.24 3.20
CA GLU A 86 -2.09 8.36 2.13
C GLU A 86 -1.07 7.27 1.79
N ALA A 87 0.21 7.63 1.72
CA ALA A 87 1.27 6.67 1.47
C ALA A 87 1.35 5.62 2.59
N GLN A 88 1.20 6.02 3.85
CA GLN A 88 1.15 5.09 4.98
C GLN A 88 -0.01 4.11 4.86
N SER A 89 -1.21 4.59 4.53
CA SER A 89 -2.39 3.75 4.33
C SER A 89 -2.19 2.77 3.16
N LEU A 90 -1.66 3.23 2.06
CA LEU A 90 -1.35 2.40 0.88
C LEU A 90 -0.33 1.32 1.20
N VAL A 91 0.77 1.69 1.85
CA VAL A 91 1.85 0.76 2.20
C VAL A 91 1.35 -0.32 3.17
N ARG A 92 0.56 0.04 4.18
CA ARG A 92 -0.02 -0.94 5.10
C ARG A 92 -0.92 -1.93 4.37
N TRP A 93 -1.72 -1.46 3.43
CA TRP A 93 -2.55 -2.31 2.60
C TRP A 93 -1.71 -3.24 1.72
N VAL A 94 -0.65 -2.72 1.08
CA VAL A 94 0.27 -3.53 0.28
C VAL A 94 0.92 -4.62 1.12
N LEU A 95 1.43 -4.27 2.31
CA LEU A 95 2.10 -5.23 3.21
C LEU A 95 1.14 -6.29 3.77
N ALA A 96 -0.15 -6.05 3.75
CA ALA A 96 -1.17 -7.00 4.19
C ALA A 96 -1.58 -8.00 3.09
N GLN A 97 -1.11 -7.88 1.87
CA GLN A 97 -1.45 -8.79 0.78
C GLN A 97 -0.80 -10.16 0.99
N LYS A 98 -1.52 -11.21 0.63
CA LYS A 98 -1.06 -12.59 0.82
C LYS A 98 -1.18 -13.41 -0.44
#